data_e4758752d31ad209527887d62734a575
#
_entry.id   e4758752d31ad209527887d62734a575
#
_cell.length_a   1.000
_cell.length_b   1.000
_cell.length_c   1.000
_cell.angle_alpha   90.00
_cell.angle_beta   90.00
_cell.angle_gamma   90.00
#
_symmetry.space_group_name_H-M   'P 1'
#
loop_
_entity.id
_entity.type
_entity.pdbx_description
1 polymer ?
#
loop_
_entity_poly.entity_id
_entity_poly.type
_entity_poly.pdbx_seq_one_letter_code
_entity_poly.pdbx_strand_id
1 'polypeptide(L)'
;MEILGATLRVCVDDLETAVPFYERLAGGRALRFERGGVSVAAIGCFLLMSGPESELDVLRRVAATIAVKDVEETGRVLTDLGARVVAGPVETPGGRNLIAVHPDGSVYEYADRRV
;
A
#
# COMPACT_ATOMS: atom_id res chain seq x y z
N MET A 1 10.67 -16.08 2.15
CA MET A 1 9.96 -14.87 1.74
C MET A 1 10.91 -13.69 1.78
N GLU A 2 10.88 -12.87 0.76
CA GLU A 2 11.77 -11.71 0.69
C GLU A 2 10.92 -10.43 0.61
N ILE A 3 11.21 -9.47 1.51
CA ILE A 3 10.60 -8.15 1.49
C ILE A 3 11.48 -7.25 0.64
N LEU A 4 10.89 -6.68 -0.41
CA LEU A 4 11.60 -5.84 -1.37
C LEU A 4 11.57 -4.36 -1.01
N GLY A 5 10.60 -3.95 -0.20
CA GLY A 5 10.45 -2.57 0.23
C GLY A 5 9.12 -2.34 0.90
N ALA A 6 8.89 -1.11 1.30
CA ALA A 6 7.63 -0.70 1.92
C ALA A 6 7.26 0.70 1.46
N THR A 7 5.95 0.95 1.37
CA THR A 7 5.41 2.24 1.01
C THR A 7 4.60 2.78 2.18
N LEU A 8 4.93 3.99 2.62
CA LEU A 8 4.25 4.66 3.71
C LEU A 8 3.00 5.37 3.18
N ARG A 9 1.88 5.18 3.84
CA ARG A 9 0.62 5.80 3.46
C ARG A 9 0.45 7.12 4.19
N VAL A 10 0.18 8.18 3.43
CA VAL A 10 0.00 9.54 3.96
C VAL A 10 -1.31 10.10 3.42
N CYS A 11 -2.27 10.36 4.30
CA CYS A 11 -3.49 11.05 3.91
C CYS A 11 -3.25 12.54 3.97
N VAL A 12 -3.57 13.23 2.88
CA VAL A 12 -3.38 14.68 2.76
C VAL A 12 -4.71 15.33 2.37
N ASP A 13 -4.89 16.59 2.74
CA ASP A 13 -6.09 17.33 2.41
C ASP A 13 -6.16 17.65 0.92
N ASP A 14 -5.03 18.04 0.33
CA ASP A 14 -4.96 18.44 -1.07
C ASP A 14 -3.69 17.86 -1.70
N LEU A 15 -3.90 16.98 -2.67
CA LEU A 15 -2.81 16.30 -3.36
C LEU A 15 -1.91 17.29 -4.12
N GLU A 16 -2.52 18.29 -4.76
CA GLU A 16 -1.78 19.28 -5.56
C GLU A 16 -0.82 20.10 -4.72
N THR A 17 -1.18 20.39 -3.47
CA THR A 17 -0.32 21.10 -2.53
C THR A 17 0.78 20.20 -1.96
N ALA A 18 0.46 18.93 -1.69
CA ALA A 18 1.39 18.01 -1.05
C ALA A 18 2.44 17.45 -2.01
N VAL A 19 2.07 17.13 -3.25
CA VAL A 19 2.94 16.47 -4.21
C VAL A 19 4.28 17.18 -4.42
N PRO A 20 4.34 18.51 -4.63
CA PRO A 20 5.65 19.15 -4.85
C PRO A 20 6.63 18.98 -3.70
N PHE A 21 6.15 18.99 -2.46
CA PHE A 21 7.01 18.75 -1.30
C PHE A 21 7.64 17.34 -1.36
N TYR A 22 6.81 16.34 -1.58
CA TYR A 22 7.29 14.96 -1.59
C TYR A 22 8.14 14.63 -2.80
N GLU A 23 7.88 15.25 -3.95
CA GLU A 23 8.75 15.10 -5.13
C GLU A 23 10.14 15.65 -4.85
N ARG A 24 10.22 16.79 -4.19
CA ARG A 24 11.53 17.38 -3.83
C ARG A 24 12.24 16.56 -2.75
N LEU A 25 11.48 16.08 -1.76
CA LEU A 25 12.03 15.28 -0.68
C LEU A 25 12.58 13.94 -1.18
N ALA A 26 11.81 13.24 -2.00
CA ALA A 26 12.18 11.91 -2.49
C ALA A 26 13.07 11.95 -3.74
N GLY A 27 13.14 13.07 -4.43
CA GLY A 27 13.98 13.24 -5.61
C GLY A 27 13.42 12.62 -6.87
N GLY A 28 12.10 12.49 -6.99
CA GLY A 28 11.46 11.88 -8.16
C GLY A 28 10.10 12.47 -8.47
N ARG A 29 9.51 12.03 -9.56
CA ARG A 29 8.19 12.48 -9.97
C ARG A 29 7.10 11.55 -9.47
N ALA A 30 5.96 12.13 -9.14
CA ALA A 30 4.79 11.38 -8.71
C ALA A 30 4.19 10.57 -9.86
N LEU A 31 3.84 9.33 -9.57
CA LEU A 31 2.97 8.53 -10.41
C LEU A 31 1.56 8.70 -9.84
N ARG A 32 0.67 9.31 -10.63
CA ARG A 32 -0.69 9.63 -10.19
C ARG A 32 -1.70 8.63 -10.72
N PHE A 33 -2.66 8.24 -9.89
CA PHE A 33 -3.77 7.40 -10.30
C PHE A 33 -4.95 7.59 -9.38
N GLU A 34 -6.11 7.10 -9.80
CA GLU A 34 -7.33 7.11 -9.00
C GLU A 34 -7.62 5.69 -8.53
N ARG A 35 -8.11 5.56 -7.31
CA ARG A 35 -8.51 4.28 -6.75
C ARG A 35 -9.85 4.47 -6.03
N GLY A 36 -10.94 4.10 -6.69
CA GLY A 36 -12.27 4.43 -6.19
C GLY A 36 -12.43 5.94 -6.16
N GLY A 37 -12.91 6.48 -5.04
CA GLY A 37 -13.05 7.92 -4.86
C GLY A 37 -11.80 8.62 -4.36
N VAL A 38 -10.64 7.96 -4.38
CA VAL A 38 -9.40 8.49 -3.79
C VAL A 38 -8.39 8.79 -4.88
N SER A 39 -7.85 10.01 -4.85
CA SER A 39 -6.73 10.42 -5.71
C SER A 39 -5.43 10.02 -5.02
N VAL A 40 -4.55 9.38 -5.77
CA VAL A 40 -3.31 8.80 -5.23
C VAL A 40 -2.10 9.34 -6.00
N ALA A 41 -1.02 9.59 -5.27
CA ALA A 41 0.28 9.92 -5.85
C ALA A 41 1.35 9.09 -5.17
N ALA A 42 2.05 8.26 -5.96
CA ALA A 42 3.15 7.44 -5.47
C ALA A 42 4.47 8.14 -5.78
N ILE A 43 5.26 8.42 -4.76
CA ILE A 43 6.53 9.13 -4.89
C ILE A 43 7.55 8.46 -3.95
N GLY A 44 8.54 7.78 -4.52
CA GLY A 44 9.53 7.07 -3.70
C GLY A 44 8.84 6.06 -2.79
N CYS A 45 9.10 6.17 -1.48
CA CYS A 45 8.47 5.30 -0.49
C CYS A 45 7.13 5.85 0.04
N PHE A 46 6.64 6.94 -0.53
CA PHE A 46 5.41 7.58 -0.06
C PHE A 46 4.24 7.29 -0.98
N LEU A 47 3.10 7.01 -0.40
CA LEU A 47 1.83 6.88 -1.11
C LEU A 47 0.89 7.93 -0.54
N LEU A 48 0.73 9.05 -1.26
CA LEU A 48 -0.15 10.13 -0.84
C LEU A 48 -1.57 9.83 -1.30
N MET A 49 -2.53 10.07 -0.42
CA MET A 49 -3.94 9.79 -0.71
C MET A 49 -4.79 10.98 -0.29
N SER A 50 -5.73 11.38 -1.14
CA SER A 50 -6.66 12.46 -0.89
C SER A 50 -8.04 12.07 -1.40
N GLY A 51 -9.08 12.35 -0.62
CA GLY A 51 -10.45 12.01 -1.00
C GLY A 51 -11.40 12.15 0.17
N PRO A 52 -12.63 11.62 0.02
CA PRO A 52 -13.61 11.68 1.10
C PRO A 52 -13.14 10.97 2.35
N GLU A 53 -13.46 11.51 3.50
CA GLU A 53 -13.04 10.97 4.80
C GLU A 53 -13.49 9.52 5.00
N SER A 54 -14.68 9.19 4.53
CA SER A 54 -15.19 7.82 4.63
C SER A 54 -14.33 6.80 3.88
N GLU A 55 -13.76 7.21 2.74
CA GLU A 55 -12.86 6.35 1.97
C GLU A 55 -11.48 6.28 2.61
N LEU A 56 -10.97 7.42 3.09
CA LEU A 56 -9.66 7.49 3.73
C LEU A 56 -9.62 6.72 5.04
N ASP A 57 -10.70 6.70 5.81
CA ASP A 57 -10.77 5.96 7.06
C ASP A 57 -10.48 4.47 6.88
N VAL A 58 -11.00 3.88 5.81
CA VAL A 58 -10.74 2.48 5.49
C VAL A 58 -9.26 2.27 5.16
N LEU A 59 -8.70 3.18 4.35
CA LEU A 59 -7.31 3.07 3.92
C LEU A 59 -6.32 3.30 5.06
N ARG A 60 -6.65 4.16 6.02
CA ARG A 60 -5.81 4.42 7.21
C ARG A 60 -5.62 3.20 8.10
N ARG A 61 -6.51 2.22 8.02
CA ARG A 61 -6.41 1.00 8.83
C ARG A 61 -5.28 0.10 8.39
N VAL A 62 -4.79 0.29 7.17
CA VAL A 62 -3.64 -0.43 6.65
C VAL A 62 -2.40 0.42 6.89
N ALA A 63 -1.46 -0.09 7.68
CA ALA A 63 -0.30 0.68 8.13
C ALA A 63 0.66 1.00 6.98
N ALA A 64 0.87 0.05 6.08
CA ALA A 64 1.77 0.23 4.95
C ALA A 64 1.48 -0.82 3.88
N THR A 65 2.03 -0.58 2.68
CA THR A 65 2.09 -1.59 1.63
C THR A 65 3.51 -2.14 1.58
N ILE A 66 3.64 -3.44 1.71
CA ILE A 66 4.91 -4.14 1.70
C ILE A 66 5.07 -4.84 0.36
N ALA A 67 6.12 -4.49 -0.36
CA ALA A 67 6.43 -5.11 -1.64
C ALA A 67 7.15 -6.44 -1.39
N VAL A 68 6.65 -7.50 -2.02
CA VAL A 68 7.21 -8.84 -1.92
C VAL A 68 7.37 -9.45 -3.31
N LYS A 69 8.10 -10.54 -3.39
CA LYS A 69 8.37 -11.20 -4.65
C LYS A 69 7.18 -12.05 -5.13
N ASP A 70 6.51 -12.70 -4.19
CA ASP A 70 5.40 -13.62 -4.48
C ASP A 70 4.38 -13.55 -3.35
N VAL A 71 3.22 -13.01 -3.64
CA VAL A 71 2.15 -12.81 -2.65
C VAL A 71 1.59 -14.15 -2.15
N GLU A 72 1.52 -15.16 -3.01
CA GLU A 72 1.00 -16.47 -2.57
C GLU A 72 1.92 -17.13 -1.57
N GLU A 73 3.23 -17.12 -1.83
CA GLU A 73 4.21 -17.61 -0.88
C GLU A 73 4.14 -16.81 0.42
N THR A 74 4.04 -15.49 0.30
CA THR A 74 3.93 -14.60 1.47
C THR A 74 2.72 -14.96 2.33
N GLY A 75 1.58 -15.24 1.71
CA GLY A 75 0.37 -15.64 2.44
C GLY A 75 0.58 -16.92 3.25
N ARG A 76 1.29 -17.89 2.68
CA ARG A 76 1.61 -19.13 3.39
C ARG A 76 2.54 -18.88 4.58
N VAL A 77 3.58 -18.07 4.38
CA VAL A 77 4.53 -17.73 5.44
C VAL A 77 3.84 -16.97 6.56
N LEU A 78 3.02 -15.98 6.22
CA LEU A 78 2.27 -15.19 7.21
C LEU A 78 1.37 -16.08 8.05
N THR A 79 0.66 -17.00 7.42
CA THR A 79 -0.24 -17.93 8.13
C THR A 79 0.57 -18.83 9.07
N ASP A 80 1.71 -19.34 8.63
CA ASP A 80 2.57 -20.18 9.45
C ASP A 80 3.13 -19.43 10.65
N LEU A 81 3.32 -18.11 10.52
CA LEU A 81 3.85 -17.26 11.58
C LEU A 81 2.75 -16.72 12.53
N GLY A 82 1.50 -17.11 12.30
CA GLY A 82 0.40 -16.69 13.17
C GLY A 82 -0.34 -15.45 12.74
N ALA A 83 -0.03 -14.88 11.57
CA ALA A 83 -0.80 -13.80 11.00
C ALA A 83 -2.05 -14.37 10.32
N ARG A 84 -3.00 -13.49 10.02
CA ARG A 84 -4.26 -13.88 9.43
C ARG A 84 -4.47 -13.11 8.12
N VAL A 85 -4.57 -13.84 7.00
CA VAL A 85 -4.91 -13.23 5.71
C VAL A 85 -6.42 -12.97 5.71
N VAL A 86 -6.81 -11.70 5.60
CA VAL A 86 -8.22 -11.30 5.68
C VAL A 86 -8.81 -10.93 4.32
N ALA A 87 -7.97 -10.71 3.30
CA ALA A 87 -8.41 -10.44 1.94
C ALA A 87 -7.33 -10.88 0.95
N GLY A 88 -7.75 -11.41 -0.19
CA GLY A 88 -6.85 -11.84 -1.25
C GLY A 88 -6.20 -13.21 -1.01
N PRO A 89 -5.23 -13.59 -1.85
CA PRO A 89 -4.65 -12.79 -2.95
C PRO A 89 -5.66 -12.47 -4.04
N VAL A 90 -5.60 -11.23 -4.52
CA VAL A 90 -6.41 -10.79 -5.65
C VAL A 90 -5.52 -10.18 -6.74
N GLU A 91 -5.96 -10.33 -7.99
CA GLU A 91 -5.28 -9.76 -9.13
C GLU A 91 -5.57 -8.27 -9.23
N THR A 92 -4.55 -7.50 -9.57
CA THR A 92 -4.66 -6.08 -9.89
C THR A 92 -3.94 -5.83 -11.20
N PRO A 93 -4.12 -4.67 -11.85
CA PRO A 93 -3.40 -4.39 -13.10
C PRO A 93 -1.88 -4.49 -12.97
N GLY A 94 -1.30 -4.18 -11.82
CA GLY A 94 0.14 -4.20 -11.62
C GLY A 94 0.70 -5.47 -11.00
N GLY A 95 -0.15 -6.40 -10.58
CA GLY A 95 0.27 -7.63 -9.91
C GLY A 95 -0.82 -8.18 -9.03
N ARG A 96 -0.43 -8.77 -7.90
CA ARG A 96 -1.38 -9.34 -6.94
C ARG A 96 -1.18 -8.72 -5.58
N ASN A 97 -2.23 -8.69 -4.76
CA ASN A 97 -2.09 -8.25 -3.39
C ASN A 97 -2.94 -9.06 -2.42
N LEU A 98 -2.58 -8.98 -1.16
CA LEU A 98 -3.37 -9.50 -0.05
C LEU A 98 -3.30 -8.53 1.12
N ILE A 99 -4.24 -8.65 2.04
CA ILE A 99 -4.24 -7.90 3.29
C ILE A 99 -4.18 -8.89 4.42
N ALA A 100 -3.31 -8.64 5.38
CA ALA A 100 -3.11 -9.52 6.53
C ALA A 100 -3.08 -8.73 7.83
N VAL A 101 -3.58 -9.36 8.88
CA VAL A 101 -3.48 -8.88 10.26
C VAL A 101 -2.37 -9.65 10.94
N HIS A 102 -1.36 -8.93 11.43
CA HIS A 102 -0.25 -9.51 12.17
C HIS A 102 -0.69 -9.91 13.57
N PRO A 103 0.07 -10.76 14.28
CA PRO A 103 -0.31 -11.18 15.64
C PRO A 103 -0.50 -10.03 16.63
N ASP A 104 0.17 -8.89 16.41
CA ASP A 104 0.04 -7.71 17.25
C ASP A 104 -1.17 -6.83 16.89
N GLY A 105 -1.96 -7.22 15.88
CA GLY A 105 -3.11 -6.46 15.43
C GLY A 105 -2.84 -5.48 14.30
N SER A 106 -1.59 -5.25 13.94
CA SER A 106 -1.23 -4.36 12.83
C SER A 106 -1.73 -4.94 11.51
N VAL A 107 -2.21 -4.08 10.61
CA VAL A 107 -2.74 -4.48 9.32
C VAL A 107 -1.83 -3.98 8.22
N TYR A 108 -1.47 -4.86 7.29
CA TYR A 108 -0.60 -4.53 6.17
C TYR A 108 -1.15 -5.08 4.87
N GLU A 109 -0.91 -4.34 3.79
CA GLU A 109 -1.09 -4.85 2.44
C GLU A 109 0.23 -5.41 1.96
N TYR A 110 0.20 -6.58 1.34
CA TYR A 110 1.37 -7.19 0.69
C TYR A 110 1.09 -7.24 -0.80
N ALA A 111 2.02 -6.77 -1.60
CA ALA A 111 1.84 -6.67 -3.04
C ALA A 111 3.06 -7.19 -3.79
N ASP A 112 2.82 -7.97 -4.86
CA ASP A 112 3.86 -8.33 -5.81
C ASP A 112 3.57 -7.64 -7.14
N ARG A 113 4.61 -7.48 -7.97
CA ARG A 113 4.46 -6.98 -9.31
C ARG A 113 4.68 -8.11 -10.30
N ARG A 114 3.82 -8.18 -11.28
CA ARG A 114 4.05 -9.03 -12.44
C ARG A 114 4.92 -8.29 -13.44
N VAL A 115 5.89 -8.98 -13.89
CA VAL A 115 6.78 -8.47 -14.92
C VAL A 115 6.26 -8.92 -16.27
#